data_f6ba8845498932a0b431b287551669f0
#
_entry.id   f6ba8845498932a0b431b287551669f0
#
_cell.length_a   1.000
_cell.length_b   1.000
_cell.length_c   1.000
_cell.angle_alpha   90.00
_cell.angle_beta   90.00
_cell.angle_gamma   90.00
#
_symmetry.space_group_name_H-M   'P 1'
#
loop_
_entity.id
_entity.type
_entity.pdbx_description
1 polymer ?
#
loop_
_entity_poly.entity_id
_entity_poly.type
_entity_poly.pdbx_seq_one_letter_code
_entity_poly.pdbx_strand_id
1 'polypeptide(L)'
;MREKGEASYDEKARTVHNDIAEVLFAEDVLAQRVEEIGAAITRDYADVEEGIVLISVLRGAAIFMADLARKIELPVEMDYMAVSSYGSGAKSSGVVRILKDLSSQIEGRHVVVAEDILDSGLTLTYLLKNLASRRPASLEVATLLRKKTLAQAKIDCKYVGFECPDLFIVGYGLDYAERYRNLPYIGVLKPEIYQHADSIASAH
;
A
#
# COMPACT_ATOMS: atom_id res chain seq x y z
N MET A 1 -6.32 40.29 26.96
CA MET A 1 -5.88 38.86 26.97
C MET A 1 -6.24 38.31 25.62
N ARG A 2 -5.28 38.13 24.74
CA ARG A 2 -5.50 37.55 23.41
C ARG A 2 -5.25 36.05 23.51
N GLU A 3 -6.22 35.28 23.03
CA GLU A 3 -6.23 33.81 23.07
C GLU A 3 -5.05 33.22 22.27
N LYS A 4 -4.19 32.48 22.95
CA LYS A 4 -3.13 31.64 22.39
C LYS A 4 -3.69 30.26 22.15
N GLY A 5 -4.56 30.06 21.18
CA GLY A 5 -5.19 28.75 20.99
C GLY A 5 -5.36 28.28 19.54
N GLU A 6 -5.38 29.17 18.57
CA GLU A 6 -5.77 28.82 17.21
C GLU A 6 -4.59 28.64 16.21
N ALA A 7 -3.37 29.06 16.57
CA ALA A 7 -2.21 28.97 15.68
C ALA A 7 -1.66 27.53 15.47
N SER A 8 -2.03 26.55 16.32
CA SER A 8 -1.32 25.28 16.34
C SER A 8 -1.76 24.24 15.30
N TYR A 9 -3.01 24.27 14.85
CA TYR A 9 -3.52 23.25 13.94
C TYR A 9 -3.15 23.55 12.48
N ASP A 10 -3.27 24.78 12.08
CA ASP A 10 -2.98 25.26 10.73
C ASP A 10 -1.47 25.26 10.43
N GLU A 11 -0.64 25.55 11.46
CA GLU A 11 0.83 25.56 11.34
C GLU A 11 1.41 24.13 11.24
N LYS A 12 0.83 23.14 11.95
CA LYS A 12 1.22 21.73 11.84
C LYS A 12 0.78 21.12 10.52
N ALA A 13 -0.40 21.45 10.00
CA ALA A 13 -0.87 21.02 8.69
C ALA A 13 0.00 21.61 7.58
N ARG A 14 0.40 22.86 7.67
CA ARG A 14 1.33 23.52 6.74
C ARG A 14 2.71 22.85 6.77
N THR A 15 3.20 22.42 7.93
CA THR A 15 4.50 21.75 8.05
C THR A 15 4.52 20.43 7.29
N VAL A 16 3.47 19.61 7.38
CA VAL A 16 3.40 18.32 6.67
C VAL A 16 3.41 18.51 5.15
N HIS A 17 2.68 19.49 4.62
CA HIS A 17 2.69 19.81 3.19
C HIS A 17 4.00 20.45 2.74
N ASN A 18 4.68 21.20 3.63
CA ASN A 18 5.96 21.81 3.31
C ASN A 18 7.09 20.79 3.11
N ASP A 19 6.94 19.57 3.62
CA ASP A 19 7.91 18.49 3.45
C ASP A 19 7.79 17.80 2.07
N ILE A 20 6.74 18.12 1.30
CA ILE A 20 6.49 17.57 -0.03
C ILE A 20 7.13 18.48 -1.09
N ALA A 21 7.99 17.88 -1.93
CA ALA A 21 8.62 18.58 -3.04
C ALA A 21 7.66 18.76 -4.23
N GLU A 22 6.87 17.73 -4.51
CA GLU A 22 5.97 17.66 -5.65
C GLU A 22 4.82 16.71 -5.36
N VAL A 23 3.61 17.04 -5.79
CA VAL A 23 2.47 16.11 -5.79
C VAL A 23 2.53 15.27 -7.06
N LEU A 24 2.78 13.97 -6.90
CA LEU A 24 2.90 13.03 -8.02
C LEU A 24 1.53 12.56 -8.53
N PHE A 25 0.62 12.23 -7.60
CA PHE A 25 -0.75 11.84 -7.91
C PHE A 25 -1.70 12.57 -6.97
N ALA A 26 -2.55 13.44 -7.52
CA ALA A 26 -3.56 14.19 -6.78
C ALA A 26 -4.71 13.28 -6.31
N GLU A 27 -5.46 13.73 -5.30
CA GLU A 27 -6.54 12.96 -4.67
C GLU A 27 -7.62 12.50 -5.67
N ASP A 28 -8.04 13.37 -6.56
CA ASP A 28 -9.04 13.08 -7.59
C ASP A 28 -8.53 12.06 -8.63
N VAL A 29 -7.25 12.15 -9.01
CA VAL A 29 -6.60 11.19 -9.91
C VAL A 29 -6.51 9.80 -9.27
N LEU A 30 -6.19 9.73 -7.97
CA LEU A 30 -6.19 8.49 -7.20
C LEU A 30 -7.60 7.90 -7.11
N ALA A 31 -8.60 8.73 -6.77
CA ALA A 31 -9.98 8.29 -6.65
C ALA A 31 -10.54 7.70 -7.96
N GLN A 32 -10.27 8.36 -9.10
CA GLN A 32 -10.66 7.88 -10.42
C GLN A 32 -10.00 6.52 -10.72
N ARG A 33 -8.70 6.38 -10.45
CA ARG A 33 -7.99 5.12 -10.75
C ARG A 33 -8.46 3.98 -9.87
N VAL A 34 -8.75 4.23 -8.59
CA VAL A 34 -9.34 3.22 -7.70
C VAL A 34 -10.70 2.77 -8.19
N GLU A 35 -11.52 3.68 -8.71
CA GLU A 35 -12.81 3.35 -9.33
C GLU A 35 -12.65 2.46 -10.58
N GLU A 36 -11.70 2.77 -11.46
CA GLU A 36 -11.39 1.96 -12.64
C GLU A 36 -10.95 0.53 -12.26
N ILE A 37 -10.12 0.38 -11.21
CA ILE A 37 -9.70 -0.92 -10.69
C ILE A 37 -10.89 -1.67 -10.10
N GLY A 38 -11.73 -1.01 -9.29
CA GLY A 38 -12.93 -1.60 -8.70
C GLY A 38 -13.91 -2.11 -9.75
N ALA A 39 -14.14 -1.31 -10.80
CA ALA A 39 -14.98 -1.71 -11.93
C ALA A 39 -14.39 -2.90 -12.71
N ALA A 40 -13.08 -2.97 -12.87
CA ALA A 40 -12.41 -4.10 -13.52
C ALA A 40 -12.57 -5.39 -12.69
N ILE A 41 -12.39 -5.32 -11.37
CA ILE A 41 -12.59 -6.46 -10.47
C ILE A 41 -14.06 -6.89 -10.50
N THR A 42 -15.00 -5.96 -10.42
CA THR A 42 -16.45 -6.24 -10.50
C THR A 42 -16.79 -7.04 -11.75
N ARG A 43 -16.28 -6.60 -12.91
CA ARG A 43 -16.51 -7.27 -14.19
C ARG A 43 -15.88 -8.67 -14.25
N ASP A 44 -14.67 -8.81 -13.75
CA ASP A 44 -13.90 -10.06 -13.85
C ASP A 44 -14.45 -11.18 -12.94
N TYR A 45 -15.20 -10.80 -11.89
CA TYR A 45 -15.80 -11.72 -10.93
C TYR A 45 -17.33 -11.65 -10.90
N ALA A 46 -17.97 -11.12 -11.95
CA ALA A 46 -19.42 -10.93 -12.02
C ALA A 46 -20.23 -12.22 -11.82
N ASP A 47 -19.68 -13.37 -12.23
CA ASP A 47 -20.36 -14.68 -12.12
C ASP A 47 -20.06 -15.41 -10.81
N VAL A 48 -19.34 -14.76 -9.86
CA VAL A 48 -18.99 -15.36 -8.57
C VAL A 48 -19.99 -14.95 -7.51
N GLU A 49 -20.99 -15.82 -7.25
CA GLU A 49 -22.09 -15.53 -6.31
C GLU A 49 -21.62 -15.22 -4.89
N GLU A 50 -20.59 -15.92 -4.39
CA GLU A 50 -20.02 -15.70 -3.05
C GLU A 50 -19.13 -14.44 -2.97
N GLY A 51 -18.89 -13.77 -4.10
CA GLY A 51 -17.98 -12.63 -4.18
C GLY A 51 -16.53 -13.01 -3.96
N ILE A 52 -15.73 -12.03 -3.54
CA ILE A 52 -14.28 -12.17 -3.40
C ILE A 52 -13.82 -11.95 -1.96
N VAL A 53 -12.63 -12.46 -1.64
CA VAL A 53 -11.89 -12.09 -0.43
C VAL A 53 -10.83 -11.07 -0.83
N LEU A 54 -10.95 -9.85 -0.33
CA LEU A 54 -9.98 -8.77 -0.52
C LEU A 54 -9.03 -8.74 0.67
N ILE A 55 -7.75 -8.96 0.44
CA ILE A 55 -6.71 -9.05 1.48
C ILE A 55 -5.76 -7.89 1.33
N SER A 56 -5.39 -7.24 2.44
CA SER A 56 -4.36 -6.20 2.45
C SER A 56 -3.28 -6.50 3.48
N VAL A 57 -2.07 -6.06 3.16
CA VAL A 57 -0.94 -6.13 4.09
C VAL A 57 -0.84 -4.81 4.84
N LEU A 58 -0.97 -4.87 6.17
CA LEU A 58 -0.87 -3.70 7.04
C LEU A 58 0.57 -3.19 7.09
N ARG A 59 0.78 -1.89 7.12
CA ARG A 59 -0.21 -0.81 7.26
C ARG A 59 -0.44 -0.02 5.96
N GLY A 60 0.52 -0.01 5.02
CA GLY A 60 0.55 0.88 3.86
C GLY A 60 -0.71 0.79 3.01
N ALA A 61 -1.10 -0.42 2.63
CA ALA A 61 -2.22 -0.64 1.73
C ALA A 61 -3.62 -0.47 2.35
N ALA A 62 -3.72 -0.14 3.66
CA ALA A 62 -5.01 -0.08 4.35
C ALA A 62 -5.97 0.96 3.75
N ILE A 63 -5.45 2.14 3.36
CA ILE A 63 -6.27 3.20 2.75
C ILE A 63 -6.72 2.79 1.36
N PHE A 64 -5.80 2.32 0.52
CA PHE A 64 -6.11 1.82 -0.82
C PHE A 64 -7.17 0.71 -0.79
N MET A 65 -7.01 -0.28 0.09
CA MET A 65 -7.98 -1.37 0.24
C MET A 65 -9.35 -0.86 0.64
N ALA A 66 -9.43 0.07 1.60
CA ALA A 66 -10.70 0.61 2.06
C ALA A 66 -11.45 1.38 0.96
N ASP A 67 -10.73 2.14 0.14
CA ASP A 67 -11.33 2.85 -0.99
C ASP A 67 -11.69 1.89 -2.12
N LEU A 68 -10.83 0.90 -2.43
CA LEU A 68 -11.07 -0.10 -3.45
C LEU A 68 -12.31 -0.95 -3.15
N ALA A 69 -12.44 -1.43 -1.91
CA ALA A 69 -13.59 -2.25 -1.49
C ALA A 69 -14.94 -1.55 -1.75
N ARG A 70 -15.00 -0.22 -1.57
CA ARG A 70 -16.21 0.58 -1.80
C ARG A 70 -16.53 0.82 -3.28
N LYS A 71 -15.59 0.48 -4.19
CA LYS A 71 -15.74 0.60 -5.65
C LYS A 71 -16.00 -0.74 -6.34
N ILE A 72 -16.00 -1.83 -5.57
CA ILE A 72 -16.35 -3.17 -6.06
C ILE A 72 -17.84 -3.41 -5.79
N GLU A 73 -18.60 -3.70 -6.83
CA GLU A 73 -20.06 -3.92 -6.77
C GLU A 73 -20.43 -5.41 -6.63
N LEU A 74 -19.63 -6.14 -5.87
CA LEU A 74 -19.83 -7.56 -5.52
C LEU A 74 -19.77 -7.72 -4.01
N PRO A 75 -20.24 -8.86 -3.43
CA PRO A 75 -19.93 -9.18 -2.05
C PRO A 75 -18.41 -9.24 -1.83
N VAL A 76 -17.90 -8.45 -0.87
CA VAL A 76 -16.47 -8.40 -0.54
C VAL A 76 -16.28 -8.73 0.93
N GLU A 77 -15.55 -9.81 1.18
CA GLU A 77 -15.02 -10.12 2.50
C GLU A 77 -13.64 -9.47 2.63
N MET A 78 -13.45 -8.62 3.64
CA MET A 78 -12.19 -7.91 3.87
C MET A 78 -11.39 -8.57 4.98
N ASP A 79 -10.12 -8.91 4.73
CA ASP A 79 -9.21 -9.42 5.75
C ASP A 79 -7.81 -8.79 5.62
N TYR A 80 -7.04 -8.86 6.69
CA TYR A 80 -5.76 -8.18 6.80
C TYR A 80 -4.68 -9.14 7.27
N MET A 81 -3.48 -8.99 6.70
CA MET A 81 -2.27 -9.63 7.20
C MET A 81 -1.30 -8.57 7.72
N ALA A 82 -0.48 -8.95 8.68
CA ALA A 82 0.64 -8.12 9.10
C ALA A 82 1.91 -8.96 9.07
N VAL A 83 2.97 -8.38 8.52
CA VAL A 83 4.27 -9.01 8.43
C VAL A 83 5.37 -8.09 8.95
N SER A 84 6.45 -8.68 9.44
CA SER A 84 7.70 -7.97 9.69
C SER A 84 8.80 -8.57 8.84
N SER A 85 9.61 -7.73 8.21
CA SER A 85 10.89 -8.14 7.64
C SER A 85 11.93 -8.19 8.77
N TYR A 86 12.62 -9.32 8.93
CA TYR A 86 13.69 -9.44 9.91
C TYR A 86 14.97 -8.81 9.35
N GLY A 87 15.44 -7.72 9.98
CA GLY A 87 16.71 -7.05 9.69
C GLY A 87 16.56 -5.55 9.59
N SER A 88 16.96 -4.81 10.64
CA SER A 88 17.25 -3.38 10.59
C SER A 88 18.62 -3.19 9.96
N GLY A 89 18.68 -3.04 8.64
CA GLY A 89 19.95 -2.78 7.94
C GLY A 89 19.86 -3.14 6.46
N ALA A 90 20.72 -2.56 5.63
CA ALA A 90 20.79 -2.65 4.18
C ALA A 90 20.95 -4.06 3.55
N LYS A 91 20.87 -5.12 4.36
CA LYS A 91 20.78 -6.53 3.93
C LYS A 91 19.59 -7.18 4.63
N SER A 92 18.41 -7.09 4.01
CA SER A 92 17.27 -7.90 4.45
C SER A 92 17.65 -9.38 4.28
N SER A 93 17.60 -10.17 5.34
CA SER A 93 17.86 -11.62 5.30
C SER A 93 16.82 -12.41 4.50
N GLY A 94 15.82 -11.72 3.92
CA GLY A 94 14.73 -12.36 3.17
C GLY A 94 13.74 -13.15 4.04
N VAL A 95 13.92 -13.17 5.37
CA VAL A 95 13.01 -13.85 6.29
C VAL A 95 11.83 -12.93 6.60
N VAL A 96 10.66 -13.29 6.13
CA VAL A 96 9.40 -12.63 6.43
C VAL A 96 8.69 -13.40 7.55
N ARG A 97 8.30 -12.72 8.63
CA ARG A 97 7.51 -13.27 9.73
C ARG A 97 6.09 -12.74 9.66
N ILE A 98 5.11 -13.64 9.65
CA ILE A 98 3.70 -13.28 9.77
C ILE A 98 3.41 -12.95 11.23
N LEU A 99 2.97 -11.72 11.51
CA LEU A 99 2.58 -11.21 12.83
C LEU A 99 1.07 -11.38 13.07
N LYS A 100 0.25 -11.15 12.04
CA LYS A 100 -1.17 -11.43 11.99
C LYS A 100 -1.46 -12.19 10.70
N ASP A 101 -2.06 -13.35 10.85
CA ASP A 101 -2.56 -14.15 9.75
C ASP A 101 -4.03 -13.83 9.47
N LEU A 102 -4.56 -14.35 8.36
CA LEU A 102 -5.97 -14.23 7.99
C LEU A 102 -6.85 -14.78 9.10
N SER A 103 -7.99 -14.14 9.27
CA SER A 103 -9.05 -14.58 10.19
C SER A 103 -9.97 -15.60 9.52
N SER A 104 -10.07 -15.56 8.19
CA SER A 104 -10.95 -16.37 7.37
C SER A 104 -10.19 -17.46 6.61
N GLN A 105 -10.90 -18.57 6.28
CA GLN A 105 -10.39 -19.57 5.36
C GLN A 105 -10.60 -19.11 3.92
N ILE A 106 -9.56 -19.29 3.08
CA ILE A 106 -9.59 -18.88 1.67
C ILE A 106 -9.59 -20.06 0.69
N GLU A 107 -9.64 -21.29 1.18
CA GLU A 107 -9.72 -22.48 0.32
C GLU A 107 -10.97 -22.41 -0.57
N GLY A 108 -10.76 -22.54 -1.88
CA GLY A 108 -11.84 -22.47 -2.87
C GLY A 108 -12.41 -21.07 -3.12
N ARG A 109 -11.96 -20.03 -2.38
CA ARG A 109 -12.43 -18.65 -2.56
C ARG A 109 -11.58 -17.91 -3.61
N HIS A 110 -12.17 -16.93 -4.26
CA HIS A 110 -11.44 -16.00 -5.12
C HIS A 110 -10.81 -14.90 -4.28
N VAL A 111 -9.50 -14.74 -4.40
CA VAL A 111 -8.71 -13.82 -3.56
C VAL A 111 -8.06 -12.73 -4.42
N VAL A 112 -8.20 -11.48 -3.98
CA VAL A 112 -7.46 -10.34 -4.53
C VAL A 112 -6.62 -9.73 -3.40
N VAL A 113 -5.31 -9.61 -3.61
CA VAL A 113 -4.38 -8.97 -2.66
C VAL A 113 -4.23 -7.52 -3.07
N ALA A 114 -4.64 -6.59 -2.19
CA ALA A 114 -4.46 -5.16 -2.38
C ALA A 114 -3.13 -4.72 -1.76
N GLU A 115 -2.26 -4.12 -2.59
CA GLU A 115 -0.92 -3.62 -2.22
C GLU A 115 -0.81 -2.14 -2.57
N ASP A 116 -0.21 -1.34 -1.71
CA ASP A 116 0.00 0.08 -1.96
C ASP A 116 1.08 0.32 -3.01
N ILE A 117 2.21 -0.37 -2.89
CA ILE A 117 3.33 -0.25 -3.82
C ILE A 117 4.06 -1.57 -4.04
N LEU A 118 4.21 -1.94 -5.29
CA LEU A 118 5.10 -3.00 -5.71
C LEU A 118 6.49 -2.41 -6.03
N ASP A 119 7.42 -2.58 -5.10
CA ASP A 119 8.83 -2.23 -5.26
C ASP A 119 9.65 -3.48 -5.61
N SER A 120 10.48 -4.02 -4.72
CA SER A 120 11.26 -5.25 -4.97
C SER A 120 10.38 -6.51 -5.09
N GLY A 121 9.21 -6.51 -4.49
CA GLY A 121 8.25 -7.61 -4.49
C GLY A 121 8.65 -8.83 -3.64
N LEU A 122 9.73 -8.77 -2.87
CA LEU A 122 10.21 -9.92 -2.09
C LEU A 122 9.18 -10.36 -1.03
N THR A 123 8.66 -9.40 -0.27
CA THR A 123 7.64 -9.66 0.76
C THR A 123 6.35 -10.20 0.13
N LEU A 124 5.90 -9.56 -0.93
CA LEU A 124 4.67 -9.98 -1.63
C LEU A 124 4.84 -11.37 -2.25
N THR A 125 6.01 -11.70 -2.83
CA THR A 125 6.30 -13.05 -3.34
C THR A 125 6.16 -14.11 -2.25
N TYR A 126 6.69 -13.86 -1.05
CA TYR A 126 6.54 -14.77 0.09
C TYR A 126 5.06 -14.94 0.47
N LEU A 127 4.33 -13.84 0.58
CA LEU A 127 2.91 -13.85 0.94
C LEU A 127 2.06 -14.59 -0.10
N LEU A 128 2.28 -14.34 -1.39
CA LEU A 128 1.56 -15.03 -2.45
C LEU A 128 1.81 -16.54 -2.42
N LYS A 129 3.05 -16.99 -2.16
CA LYS A 129 3.33 -18.42 -1.98
C LYS A 129 2.58 -19.00 -0.77
N ASN A 130 2.55 -18.29 0.34
CA ASN A 130 1.81 -18.72 1.54
C ASN A 130 0.30 -18.79 1.25
N LEU A 131 -0.28 -17.78 0.62
CA LEU A 131 -1.71 -17.75 0.28
C LEU A 131 -2.06 -18.84 -0.76
N ALA A 132 -1.23 -19.04 -1.78
CA ALA A 132 -1.43 -20.09 -2.79
C ALA A 132 -1.43 -21.50 -2.17
N SER A 133 -0.63 -21.74 -1.12
CA SER A 133 -0.60 -23.04 -0.41
C SER A 133 -1.92 -23.38 0.28
N ARG A 134 -2.81 -22.38 0.48
CA ARG A 134 -4.15 -22.54 1.06
C ARG A 134 -5.22 -22.85 0.02
N ARG A 135 -4.84 -23.07 -1.23
CA ARG A 135 -5.70 -23.52 -2.34
C ARG A 135 -6.91 -22.61 -2.61
N PRO A 136 -6.73 -21.29 -2.78
CA PRO A 136 -7.80 -20.44 -3.28
C PRO A 136 -8.21 -20.85 -4.70
N ALA A 137 -9.43 -20.53 -5.13
CA ALA A 137 -9.89 -20.75 -6.50
C ALA A 137 -9.14 -19.85 -7.50
N SER A 138 -8.82 -18.63 -7.09
CA SER A 138 -7.90 -17.74 -7.80
C SER A 138 -7.17 -16.84 -6.79
N LEU A 139 -5.98 -16.38 -7.17
CA LEU A 139 -5.16 -15.47 -6.36
C LEU A 139 -4.56 -14.43 -7.29
N GLU A 140 -5.08 -13.21 -7.22
CA GLU A 140 -4.69 -12.08 -8.06
C GLU A 140 -4.15 -10.93 -7.21
N VAL A 141 -3.41 -10.02 -7.83
CA VAL A 141 -2.85 -8.83 -7.18
C VAL A 141 -3.43 -7.57 -7.80
N ALA A 142 -3.87 -6.66 -6.94
CA ALA A 142 -4.20 -5.28 -7.25
C ALA A 142 -3.18 -4.37 -6.56
N THR A 143 -2.31 -3.73 -7.31
CA THR A 143 -1.36 -2.75 -6.76
C THR A 143 -1.71 -1.34 -7.20
N LEU A 144 -1.69 -0.39 -6.26
CA LEU A 144 -1.93 1.02 -6.61
C LEU A 144 -0.74 1.58 -7.39
N LEU A 145 0.48 1.29 -6.92
CA LEU A 145 1.71 1.77 -7.56
C LEU A 145 2.63 0.60 -7.92
N ARG A 146 3.25 0.68 -9.10
CA ARG A 146 4.30 -0.24 -9.52
C ARG A 146 5.55 0.53 -9.91
N LYS A 147 6.66 0.35 -9.18
CA LYS A 147 7.96 0.91 -9.56
C LYS A 147 8.55 0.12 -10.73
N LYS A 148 9.15 0.82 -11.69
CA LYS A 148 9.93 0.23 -12.78
C LYS A 148 11.37 0.01 -12.34
N THR A 149 11.63 -1.03 -11.55
CA THR A 149 12.99 -1.37 -11.14
C THR A 149 13.49 -2.63 -11.85
N LEU A 150 14.79 -2.68 -12.17
CA LEU A 150 15.42 -3.82 -12.86
C LEU A 150 15.48 -5.08 -11.97
N ALA A 151 15.35 -4.94 -10.66
CA ALA A 151 15.46 -6.00 -9.66
C ALA A 151 14.09 -6.53 -9.17
N GLN A 152 13.00 -6.18 -9.85
CA GLN A 152 11.68 -6.63 -9.45
C GLN A 152 11.53 -8.15 -9.58
N ALA A 153 10.96 -8.77 -8.54
CA ALA A 153 10.40 -10.10 -8.65
C ALA A 153 9.34 -10.11 -9.77
N LYS A 154 9.32 -11.16 -10.58
CA LYS A 154 8.27 -11.34 -11.61
C LYS A 154 6.96 -11.70 -10.91
N ILE A 155 6.27 -10.69 -10.41
CA ILE A 155 4.92 -10.81 -9.86
C ILE A 155 3.97 -10.38 -10.96
N ASP A 156 3.08 -11.30 -11.32
CA ASP A 156 1.96 -10.96 -12.20
C ASP A 156 0.94 -10.16 -11.41
N CYS A 157 0.79 -8.87 -11.78
CA CYS A 157 -0.21 -8.00 -11.18
C CYS A 157 -1.31 -7.78 -12.21
N LYS A 158 -2.46 -8.39 -11.98
CA LYS A 158 -3.61 -8.28 -12.88
C LYS A 158 -4.16 -6.86 -12.93
N TYR A 159 -4.15 -6.18 -11.79
CA TYR A 159 -4.67 -4.81 -11.69
C TYR A 159 -3.55 -3.88 -11.22
N VAL A 160 -3.18 -2.92 -12.07
CA VAL A 160 -2.12 -1.94 -11.77
C VAL A 160 -2.71 -0.53 -11.88
N GLY A 161 -2.59 0.24 -10.81
CA GLY A 161 -3.02 1.63 -10.78
C GLY A 161 -2.11 2.50 -11.63
N PHE A 162 -0.91 2.76 -11.17
CA PHE A 162 0.04 3.63 -11.85
C PHE A 162 1.43 3.01 -11.90
N GLU A 163 2.13 3.29 -13.00
CA GLU A 163 3.57 3.14 -13.05
C GLU A 163 4.22 4.31 -12.31
N CYS A 164 5.13 4.01 -11.41
CA CYS A 164 5.76 4.99 -10.54
C CYS A 164 7.27 5.06 -10.79
N PRO A 165 7.87 6.25 -10.88
CA PRO A 165 9.32 6.39 -10.91
C PRO A 165 9.95 5.94 -9.59
N ASP A 166 11.25 5.64 -9.61
CA ASP A 166 11.99 5.28 -8.40
C ASP A 166 12.35 6.54 -7.59
N LEU A 167 11.34 7.10 -6.92
CA LEU A 167 11.42 8.25 -6.05
C LEU A 167 10.98 7.88 -4.64
N PHE A 168 11.39 8.68 -3.66
CA PHE A 168 10.92 8.53 -2.30
C PHE A 168 9.55 9.21 -2.15
N ILE A 169 8.50 8.41 -2.09
CA ILE A 169 7.12 8.87 -2.11
C ILE A 169 6.41 8.56 -0.81
N VAL A 170 5.47 9.43 -0.42
CA VAL A 170 4.66 9.32 0.79
C VAL A 170 3.22 9.76 0.51
N GLY A 171 2.33 9.44 1.41
CA GLY A 171 0.91 9.79 1.32
C GLY A 171 0.02 8.63 0.87
N TYR A 172 -1.27 8.74 1.08
CA TYR A 172 -2.30 7.75 0.76
C TYR A 172 -1.96 6.33 1.30
N GLY A 173 -1.48 6.29 2.55
CA GLY A 173 -1.04 5.06 3.22
C GLY A 173 0.46 4.88 3.29
N LEU A 174 1.22 5.37 2.31
CA LEU A 174 2.68 5.35 2.31
C LEU A 174 3.26 6.28 3.35
N ASP A 175 4.35 5.87 4.01
CA ASP A 175 4.96 6.62 5.10
C ASP A 175 6.46 6.84 4.95
N TYR A 176 6.91 7.78 5.77
CA TYR A 176 8.29 7.89 6.23
C TYR A 176 8.28 8.09 7.75
N ALA A 177 8.94 7.17 8.48
CA ALA A 177 9.01 7.17 9.95
C ALA A 177 7.63 7.34 10.62
N GLU A 178 6.64 6.57 10.16
CA GLU A 178 5.24 6.56 10.61
C GLU A 178 4.46 7.88 10.39
N ARG A 179 4.98 8.75 9.52
CA ARG A 179 4.36 10.04 9.18
C ARG A 179 3.85 10.01 7.75
N TYR A 180 2.97 10.94 7.40
CA TYR A 180 2.46 11.22 6.05
C TYR A 180 1.39 10.25 5.51
N ARG A 181 1.10 9.11 6.14
CA ARG A 181 0.08 8.15 5.66
C ARG A 181 -1.29 8.79 5.43
N ASN A 182 -1.61 9.84 6.19
CA ASN A 182 -2.88 10.56 6.16
C ASN A 182 -2.98 11.64 5.09
N LEU A 183 -1.96 11.88 4.28
CA LEU A 183 -2.08 12.78 3.13
C LEU A 183 -3.05 12.19 2.10
N PRO A 184 -3.99 12.98 1.55
CA PRO A 184 -5.00 12.46 0.62
C PRO A 184 -4.45 12.20 -0.79
N TYR A 185 -3.22 12.60 -1.05
CA TYR A 185 -2.50 12.48 -2.31
C TYR A 185 -1.19 11.70 -2.11
N ILE A 186 -0.52 11.35 -3.19
CA ILE A 186 0.85 10.82 -3.17
C ILE A 186 1.81 11.91 -3.65
N GLY A 187 2.82 12.20 -2.83
CA GLY A 187 3.84 13.20 -3.12
C GLY A 187 5.26 12.67 -2.95
N VAL A 188 6.19 13.36 -3.57
CA VAL A 188 7.62 13.13 -3.43
C VAL A 188 8.12 13.84 -2.18
N LEU A 189 8.72 13.10 -1.25
CA LEU A 189 9.29 13.66 -0.03
C LEU A 189 10.59 14.40 -0.37
N LYS A 190 10.80 15.59 0.22
CA LYS A 190 12.00 16.37 0.02
C LYS A 190 13.24 15.63 0.53
N PRO A 191 14.37 15.61 -0.23
CA PRO A 191 15.58 14.90 0.16
C PRO A 191 16.11 15.28 1.53
N GLU A 192 16.02 16.55 1.91
CA GLU A 192 16.48 17.02 3.22
C GLU A 192 15.75 16.38 4.41
N ILE A 193 14.54 15.86 4.20
CA ILE A 193 13.76 15.22 5.27
C ILE A 193 14.29 13.83 5.62
N TYR A 194 14.72 13.03 4.61
CA TYR A 194 15.16 11.65 4.85
C TYR A 194 16.69 11.47 4.83
N GLN A 195 17.46 12.35 4.17
CA GLN A 195 18.94 12.26 4.14
C GLN A 195 19.59 12.57 5.49
N HIS A 196 18.97 13.41 6.34
CA HIS A 196 19.49 13.69 7.68
C HIS A 196 19.33 12.51 8.65
N ALA A 197 18.39 11.59 8.43
CA ALA A 197 18.22 10.43 9.28
C ALA A 197 19.34 9.40 9.12
N ASP A 198 19.85 9.22 7.89
CA ASP A 198 20.95 8.28 7.60
C ASP A 198 22.30 8.76 8.16
N SER A 199 22.50 10.07 8.30
CA SER A 199 23.73 10.64 8.88
C SER A 199 23.80 10.46 10.41
N ILE A 200 22.67 10.36 11.10
CA ILE A 200 22.61 10.12 12.56
C ILE A 200 22.73 8.62 12.87
N ALA A 201 22.21 7.75 12.01
CA ALA A 201 22.30 6.30 12.17
C ALA A 201 23.71 5.72 11.89
N SER A 202 24.55 6.45 11.14
CA SER A 202 25.93 6.05 10.84
C SER A 202 26.96 6.59 11.84
N ALA A 203 26.53 7.35 12.87
CA ALA A 203 27.41 7.95 13.91
C ALA A 203 27.34 7.22 15.26
N HIS A 204 26.72 6.05 15.31
CA HIS A 204 26.67 5.14 16.46
C HIS A 204 26.96 3.72 15.96
#